data_c882c2b34295c2a7e08c297f09578c7f
#
_entry.id   c882c2b34295c2a7e08c297f09578c7f
#
_cell.length_a   1.000
_cell.length_b   1.000
_cell.length_c   1.000
_cell.angle_alpha   90.00
_cell.angle_beta   90.00
_cell.angle_gamma   90.00
#
_symmetry.space_group_name_H-M   'P 1'
#
loop_
_entity.id
_entity.type
_entity.pdbx_description
1 polymer ?
#
loop_
_entity_poly.entity_id
_entity_poly.type
_entity_poly.pdbx_seq_one_letter_code
_entity_poly.pdbx_strand_id
1 'polypeptide(L)'
;MDKLLVLGSVSLSGTLLAGVTALICRGLKGKISARAGYILWILVLLRFLCPWTTSHSLLNQAVEAPQESWTLAVPEQTGSPAAEPVSPRTSPVTTEALLWAVWLTGAGVILAVRGVSYARFSRSILRRARPAPKETQAAYAALTGPYRRPPKLVCSPDAVTPMLMGLLRPVVVLPCLSLEGEALEALLSHELTHWRRRDLWVKRIAVAVSVLHWFNPAAWWLLGQL
;
A
#
# COMPACT_ATOMS: atom_id res chain seq x y z
N MET A 1 15.60 -9.41 -15.88
CA MET A 1 14.24 -9.81 -16.28
C MET A 1 13.46 -10.44 -15.14
N ASP A 2 14.08 -11.30 -14.34
CA ASP A 2 13.43 -12.09 -13.29
C ASP A 2 12.70 -11.27 -12.22
N LYS A 3 13.27 -10.14 -11.79
CA LYS A 3 12.65 -9.29 -10.75
C LYS A 3 11.34 -8.61 -11.20
N LEU A 4 11.23 -8.23 -12.46
CA LEU A 4 10.00 -7.67 -13.03
C LEU A 4 8.93 -8.74 -13.22
N LEU A 5 9.33 -9.96 -13.61
CA LEU A 5 8.43 -11.11 -13.67
C LEU A 5 7.90 -11.46 -12.28
N VAL A 6 8.76 -11.41 -11.23
CA VAL A 6 8.34 -11.59 -9.85
C VAL A 6 7.31 -10.53 -9.46
N LEU A 7 7.55 -9.26 -9.77
CA LEU A 7 6.58 -8.18 -9.49
C LEU A 7 5.24 -8.42 -10.20
N GLY A 8 5.27 -8.83 -11.46
CA GLY A 8 4.07 -9.20 -12.23
C GLY A 8 3.31 -10.36 -11.61
N SER A 9 4.01 -11.44 -11.22
CA SER A 9 3.40 -12.63 -10.62
C SER A 9 2.78 -12.33 -9.25
N VAL A 10 3.45 -11.52 -8.41
CA VAL A 10 2.92 -11.04 -7.13
C VAL A 10 1.67 -10.19 -7.36
N SER A 11 1.71 -9.30 -8.35
CA SER A 11 0.59 -8.45 -8.73
C SER A 11 -0.62 -9.25 -9.18
N LEU A 12 -0.43 -10.25 -10.05
CA LEU A 12 -1.48 -11.12 -10.55
C LEU A 12 -2.10 -11.96 -9.44
N SER A 13 -1.28 -12.64 -8.64
CA SER A 13 -1.77 -13.48 -7.54
C SER A 13 -2.44 -12.67 -6.43
N GLY A 14 -1.96 -11.46 -6.15
CA GLY A 14 -2.61 -10.51 -5.24
C GLY A 14 -3.99 -10.09 -5.76
N THR A 15 -4.11 -9.85 -7.07
CA THR A 15 -5.40 -9.53 -7.72
C THR A 15 -6.40 -10.67 -7.63
N LEU A 16 -5.96 -11.90 -7.90
CA LEU A 16 -6.81 -13.09 -7.75
C LEU A 16 -7.30 -13.25 -6.31
N LEU A 17 -6.39 -13.13 -5.35
CA LEU A 17 -6.76 -13.21 -3.93
C LEU A 17 -7.71 -12.09 -3.53
N ALA A 18 -7.52 -10.87 -4.02
CA ALA A 18 -8.43 -9.75 -3.80
C ALA A 18 -9.83 -10.04 -4.35
N GLY A 19 -9.91 -10.60 -5.56
CA GLY A 19 -11.17 -11.01 -6.19
C GLY A 19 -11.91 -12.09 -5.37
N VAL A 20 -11.20 -13.13 -4.94
CA VAL A 20 -11.76 -14.19 -4.09
C VAL A 20 -12.24 -13.63 -2.76
N THR A 21 -11.43 -12.79 -2.11
CA THR A 21 -11.80 -12.13 -0.85
C THR A 21 -13.06 -11.27 -1.01
N ALA A 22 -13.15 -10.52 -2.11
CA ALA A 22 -14.35 -9.72 -2.41
C ALA A 22 -15.60 -10.58 -2.59
N LEU A 23 -15.48 -11.69 -3.32
CA LEU A 23 -16.59 -12.65 -3.51
C LEU A 23 -17.02 -13.25 -2.18
N ILE A 24 -16.07 -13.66 -1.32
CA ILE A 24 -16.36 -14.19 0.02
C ILE A 24 -17.07 -13.14 0.87
N CYS A 25 -16.54 -11.90 0.94
CA CYS A 25 -17.15 -10.82 1.71
C CYS A 25 -18.54 -10.44 1.19
N ARG A 26 -18.77 -10.53 -0.12
CA ARG A 26 -20.07 -10.24 -0.75
C ARG A 26 -21.06 -11.38 -0.55
N GLY A 27 -20.63 -12.63 -0.72
CA GLY A 27 -21.50 -13.82 -0.58
C GLY A 27 -21.89 -14.11 0.88
N LEU A 28 -21.03 -13.78 1.82
CA LEU A 28 -21.25 -13.96 3.25
C LEU A 28 -21.60 -12.65 3.97
N LYS A 29 -22.15 -11.67 3.23
CA LYS A 29 -22.58 -10.38 3.79
C LYS A 29 -23.58 -10.62 4.93
N GLY A 30 -23.26 -10.09 6.13
CA GLY A 30 -24.06 -10.29 7.35
C GLY A 30 -23.70 -11.53 8.16
N LYS A 31 -22.91 -12.49 7.64
CA LYS A 31 -22.43 -13.68 8.37
C LYS A 31 -20.98 -13.53 8.84
N ILE A 32 -20.19 -12.70 8.20
CA ILE A 32 -18.80 -12.42 8.58
C ILE A 32 -18.77 -11.20 9.49
N SER A 33 -18.06 -11.33 10.63
CA SER A 33 -17.82 -10.17 11.50
C SER A 33 -16.96 -9.14 10.78
N ALA A 34 -17.12 -7.86 11.11
CA ALA A 34 -16.29 -6.78 10.57
C ALA A 34 -14.80 -7.02 10.82
N ARG A 35 -14.43 -7.67 11.93
CA ARG A 35 -13.04 -8.04 12.24
C ARG A 35 -12.51 -9.09 11.28
N ALA A 36 -13.27 -10.12 10.96
CA ALA A 36 -12.86 -11.16 10.03
C ALA A 36 -12.69 -10.60 8.61
N GLY A 37 -13.61 -9.75 8.14
CA GLY A 37 -13.48 -9.05 6.87
C GLY A 37 -12.20 -8.20 6.81
N TYR A 38 -11.90 -7.46 7.87
CA TYR A 38 -10.68 -6.65 7.96
C TYR A 38 -9.40 -7.50 7.90
N ILE A 39 -9.37 -8.66 8.59
CA ILE A 39 -8.23 -9.59 8.56
C ILE A 39 -8.03 -10.15 7.15
N LEU A 40 -9.10 -10.52 6.45
CA LEU A 40 -9.02 -10.99 5.06
C LEU A 40 -8.37 -9.95 4.15
N TRP A 41 -8.72 -8.67 4.29
CA TRP A 41 -8.09 -7.59 3.51
C TRP A 41 -6.62 -7.36 3.89
N ILE A 42 -6.23 -7.56 5.14
CA ILE A 42 -4.82 -7.53 5.56
C ILE A 42 -4.04 -8.67 4.90
N LEU A 43 -4.60 -9.88 4.80
CA LEU A 43 -3.96 -11.00 4.10
C LEU A 43 -3.73 -10.69 2.62
N VAL A 44 -4.69 -10.04 1.96
CA VAL A 44 -4.52 -9.55 0.58
C VAL A 44 -3.35 -8.55 0.49
N LEU A 45 -3.28 -7.59 1.41
CA LEU A 45 -2.17 -6.64 1.49
C LEU A 45 -0.82 -7.33 1.66
N LEU A 46 -0.75 -8.30 2.57
CA LEU A 46 0.48 -9.09 2.80
C LEU A 46 0.89 -9.84 1.53
N ARG A 47 -0.06 -10.37 0.77
CA ARG A 47 0.24 -11.05 -0.49
C ARG A 47 0.85 -10.12 -1.54
N PHE A 48 0.43 -8.87 -1.62
CA PHE A 48 1.04 -7.86 -2.50
C PHE A 48 2.46 -7.46 -2.05
N LEU A 49 2.77 -7.54 -0.75
CA LEU A 49 4.07 -7.17 -0.19
C LEU A 49 5.09 -8.32 -0.20
N CYS A 50 4.62 -9.56 -0.02
CA CYS A 50 5.49 -10.71 0.08
C CYS A 50 5.68 -11.38 -1.28
N PRO A 51 6.90 -11.33 -1.86
CA PRO A 51 7.22 -11.99 -3.11
C PRO A 51 7.47 -13.50 -2.91
N TRP A 52 6.66 -14.16 -2.09
CA TRP A 52 6.73 -15.61 -1.97
C TRP A 52 6.30 -16.24 -3.29
N THR A 53 7.26 -16.36 -4.18
CA THR A 53 7.17 -17.24 -5.33
C THR A 53 7.56 -18.61 -4.79
N THR A 54 6.58 -19.50 -4.66
CA THR A 54 6.88 -20.93 -4.51
C THR A 54 7.66 -21.34 -5.75
N SER A 55 8.85 -21.86 -5.59
CA SER A 55 9.75 -22.33 -6.68
C SER A 55 9.11 -23.41 -7.57
N HIS A 56 7.93 -23.87 -7.23
CA HIS A 56 7.07 -24.79 -7.94
C HIS A 56 5.77 -24.12 -8.42
N SER A 57 5.86 -22.97 -9.10
CA SER A 57 4.70 -22.42 -9.79
C SER A 57 4.36 -23.34 -10.96
N LEU A 58 3.12 -23.81 -11.05
CA LEU A 58 2.59 -24.53 -12.19
C LEU A 58 2.79 -23.77 -13.51
N LEU A 59 2.93 -22.45 -13.44
CA LEU A 59 3.29 -21.59 -14.57
C LEU A 59 4.75 -21.80 -15.05
N ASN A 60 5.70 -22.02 -14.14
CA ASN A 60 7.08 -22.33 -14.53
C ASN A 60 7.17 -23.70 -15.20
N GLN A 61 6.39 -24.69 -14.75
CA GLN A 61 6.31 -25.99 -15.42
C GLN A 61 5.68 -25.90 -16.81
N ALA A 62 4.75 -24.96 -17.04
CA ALA A 62 4.14 -24.80 -18.36
C ALA A 62 5.04 -24.01 -19.34
N VAL A 63 6.01 -23.24 -18.84
CA VAL A 63 6.98 -22.49 -19.65
C VAL A 63 8.25 -23.29 -19.91
N GLU A 64 8.57 -24.26 -19.05
CA GLU A 64 9.64 -25.26 -19.24
C GLU A 64 9.15 -26.46 -20.08
N ALA A 65 8.34 -26.23 -21.11
CA ALA A 65 8.16 -27.23 -22.16
C ALA A 65 9.53 -27.52 -22.79
N PRO A 66 9.89 -28.79 -23.03
CA PRO A 66 11.22 -29.13 -23.50
C PRO A 66 11.54 -28.38 -24.78
N GLN A 67 12.46 -27.44 -24.72
CA GLN A 67 13.11 -26.95 -25.92
C GLN A 67 13.95 -28.12 -26.43
N GLU A 68 13.38 -28.90 -27.34
CA GLU A 68 14.18 -29.81 -28.16
C GLU A 68 15.28 -28.98 -28.80
N SER A 69 16.49 -29.15 -28.25
CA SER A 69 17.70 -28.55 -28.80
C SER A 69 18.03 -29.25 -30.09
N TRP A 70 17.55 -28.72 -31.22
CA TRP A 70 18.07 -29.06 -32.52
C TRP A 70 19.49 -28.52 -32.62
N THR A 71 20.45 -29.25 -32.10
CA THR A 71 21.87 -29.02 -32.36
C THR A 71 22.18 -29.50 -33.76
N LEU A 72 22.04 -28.61 -34.75
CA LEU A 72 22.71 -28.78 -36.02
C LEU A 72 24.21 -28.68 -35.74
N ALA A 73 24.92 -29.81 -35.87
CA ALA A 73 26.36 -29.86 -35.81
C ALA A 73 26.91 -29.04 -36.99
N VAL A 74 27.43 -27.83 -36.68
CA VAL A 74 28.22 -27.03 -37.64
C VAL A 74 29.67 -27.50 -37.51
N PRO A 75 30.34 -27.88 -38.63
CA PRO A 75 31.74 -28.26 -38.58
C PRO A 75 32.61 -27.09 -38.13
N GLU A 76 33.49 -27.37 -37.22
CA GLU A 76 34.50 -26.46 -36.68
C GLU A 76 35.47 -26.00 -37.77
N GLN A 77 35.36 -24.76 -38.22
CA GLN A 77 36.37 -24.13 -39.05
C GLN A 77 37.43 -23.48 -38.21
N THR A 78 38.59 -24.13 -38.13
CA THR A 78 39.84 -23.55 -37.64
C THR A 78 40.26 -22.38 -38.53
N GLY A 79 40.11 -21.14 -38.03
CA GLY A 79 40.50 -19.91 -38.70
C GLY A 79 41.04 -18.89 -37.72
N SER A 80 42.28 -18.52 -37.95
CA SER A 80 43.19 -17.52 -37.37
C SER A 80 42.53 -16.33 -36.67
N PRO A 81 43.12 -15.80 -35.55
CA PRO A 81 42.59 -14.65 -34.80
C PRO A 81 42.88 -13.36 -35.59
N ALA A 82 41.92 -12.84 -36.34
CA ALA A 82 41.93 -11.47 -36.80
C ALA A 82 41.52 -10.55 -35.64
N ALA A 83 42.37 -9.56 -35.36
CA ALA A 83 42.11 -8.50 -34.35
C ALA A 83 40.80 -7.78 -34.68
N GLU A 84 39.81 -7.91 -33.85
CA GLU A 84 38.57 -7.15 -34.00
C GLU A 84 38.81 -5.66 -33.72
N PRO A 85 38.28 -4.74 -34.53
CA PRO A 85 38.30 -3.33 -34.24
C PRO A 85 37.45 -3.07 -33.01
N VAL A 86 38.05 -2.49 -31.98
CA VAL A 86 37.39 -2.02 -30.76
C VAL A 86 36.44 -0.87 -31.12
N SER A 87 35.25 -1.20 -31.54
CA SER A 87 34.15 -0.22 -31.63
C SER A 87 33.79 0.25 -30.23
N PRO A 88 33.61 1.55 -30.01
CA PRO A 88 33.14 2.05 -28.72
C PRO A 88 31.75 1.43 -28.45
N ARG A 89 31.68 0.50 -27.51
CA ARG A 89 30.43 -0.07 -27.03
C ARG A 89 29.68 1.02 -26.29
N THR A 90 28.94 1.82 -27.00
CA THR A 90 27.74 2.45 -26.42
C THR A 90 26.79 1.30 -26.10
N SER A 91 26.77 0.91 -24.82
CA SER A 91 25.86 -0.16 -24.36
C SER A 91 24.44 0.28 -24.72
N PRO A 92 23.74 -0.40 -25.60
CA PRO A 92 22.35 -0.06 -25.90
C PRO A 92 21.58 -0.14 -24.58
N VAL A 93 20.75 0.87 -24.29
CA VAL A 93 19.86 0.84 -23.12
C VAL A 93 19.09 -0.47 -23.21
N THR A 94 19.36 -1.38 -22.29
CA THR A 94 18.71 -2.69 -22.32
C THR A 94 17.21 -2.51 -22.11
N THR A 95 16.38 -3.32 -22.78
CA THR A 95 14.92 -3.30 -22.60
C THR A 95 14.54 -3.38 -21.12
N GLU A 96 15.33 -4.10 -20.33
CA GLU A 96 15.16 -4.19 -18.88
C GLU A 96 15.37 -2.84 -18.18
N ALA A 97 16.40 -2.10 -18.54
CA ALA A 97 16.65 -0.76 -17.97
C ALA A 97 15.51 0.21 -18.31
N LEU A 98 14.98 0.13 -19.53
CA LEU A 98 13.83 0.95 -19.93
C LEU A 98 12.57 0.59 -19.11
N LEU A 99 12.27 -0.69 -18.93
CA LEU A 99 11.13 -1.13 -18.11
C LEU A 99 11.26 -0.69 -16.65
N TRP A 100 12.45 -0.79 -16.08
CA TRP A 100 12.72 -0.27 -14.74
C TRP A 100 12.55 1.25 -14.66
N ALA A 101 13.03 1.98 -15.65
CA ALA A 101 12.87 3.44 -15.70
C ALA A 101 11.38 3.84 -15.76
N VAL A 102 10.59 3.18 -16.59
CA VAL A 102 9.13 3.41 -16.67
C VAL A 102 8.46 3.10 -15.34
N TRP A 103 8.79 1.95 -14.74
CA TRP A 103 8.19 1.55 -13.47
C TRP A 103 8.55 2.51 -12.34
N LEU A 104 9.84 2.88 -12.19
CA LEU A 104 10.30 3.83 -11.17
C LEU A 104 9.67 5.21 -11.36
N THR A 105 9.58 5.68 -12.61
CA THR A 105 8.97 6.98 -12.92
C THR A 105 7.49 6.98 -12.54
N GLY A 106 6.74 5.95 -12.92
CA GLY A 106 5.33 5.82 -12.56
C GLY A 106 5.13 5.77 -11.05
N ALA A 107 5.89 4.93 -10.34
CA ALA A 107 5.84 4.83 -8.88
C ALA A 107 6.22 6.18 -8.22
N GLY A 108 7.26 6.86 -8.72
CA GLY A 108 7.69 8.17 -8.23
C GLY A 108 6.63 9.26 -8.41
N VAL A 109 5.99 9.31 -9.57
CA VAL A 109 4.89 10.25 -9.84
C VAL A 109 3.72 10.01 -8.90
N ILE A 110 3.28 8.77 -8.76
CA ILE A 110 2.16 8.43 -7.86
C ILE A 110 2.50 8.75 -6.40
N LEU A 111 3.71 8.42 -5.96
CA LEU A 111 4.18 8.76 -4.61
C LEU A 111 4.20 10.26 -4.38
N ALA A 112 4.71 11.04 -5.33
CA ALA A 112 4.75 12.49 -5.26
C ALA A 112 3.34 13.10 -5.20
N VAL A 113 2.45 12.67 -6.09
CA VAL A 113 1.05 13.14 -6.11
C VAL A 113 0.35 12.83 -4.79
N ARG A 114 0.47 11.59 -4.28
CA ARG A 114 -0.13 11.19 -2.99
C ARG A 114 0.48 11.96 -1.83
N GLY A 115 1.81 12.10 -1.81
CA GLY A 115 2.54 12.82 -0.76
C GLY A 115 2.16 14.30 -0.72
N VAL A 116 2.15 14.97 -1.88
CA VAL A 116 1.76 16.38 -1.98
C VAL A 116 0.29 16.58 -1.60
N SER A 117 -0.61 15.72 -2.08
CA SER A 117 -2.04 15.77 -1.74
C SER A 117 -2.26 15.60 -0.24
N TYR A 118 -1.61 14.61 0.37
CA TYR A 118 -1.69 14.40 1.82
C TYR A 118 -1.08 15.59 2.60
N ALA A 119 0.05 16.11 2.17
CA ALA A 119 0.70 17.25 2.82
C ALA A 119 -0.17 18.53 2.73
N ARG A 120 -0.79 18.78 1.58
CA ARG A 120 -1.73 19.90 1.41
C ARG A 120 -2.95 19.73 2.30
N PHE A 121 -3.57 18.57 2.28
CA PHE A 121 -4.72 18.25 3.12
C PHE A 121 -4.37 18.38 4.61
N SER A 122 -3.27 17.76 5.05
CA SER A 122 -2.83 17.84 6.44
C SER A 122 -2.54 19.27 6.89
N ARG A 123 -1.88 20.07 6.02
CA ARG A 123 -1.61 21.48 6.29
C ARG A 123 -2.89 22.31 6.36
N SER A 124 -3.87 22.07 5.47
CA SER A 124 -5.14 22.82 5.50
C SER A 124 -5.86 22.60 6.82
N ILE A 125 -5.98 21.36 7.26
CA ILE A 125 -6.67 21.01 8.52
C ILE A 125 -5.91 21.51 9.75
N LEU A 126 -4.58 21.32 9.80
CA LEU A 126 -3.79 21.64 11.00
C LEU A 126 -3.40 23.12 11.11
N ARG A 127 -3.42 23.89 10.03
CA ARG A 127 -3.04 25.30 10.03
C ARG A 127 -3.94 26.16 10.92
N ARG A 128 -5.23 25.83 11.01
CA ARG A 128 -6.23 26.52 11.83
C ARG A 128 -6.64 25.72 13.06
N ALA A 129 -5.93 24.60 13.32
CA ALA A 129 -6.22 23.77 14.48
C ALA A 129 -5.88 24.52 15.77
N ARG A 130 -6.72 24.35 16.77
CA ARG A 130 -6.60 24.91 18.12
C ARG A 130 -6.67 23.77 19.14
N PRO A 131 -6.18 23.98 20.36
CA PRO A 131 -6.44 23.04 21.45
C PRO A 131 -7.94 22.82 21.60
N ALA A 132 -8.36 21.59 21.85
CA ALA A 132 -9.76 21.28 22.11
C ALA A 132 -10.26 22.00 23.39
N PRO A 133 -11.57 22.25 23.56
CA PRO A 133 -12.15 22.78 24.78
C PRO A 133 -11.72 21.99 26.03
N LYS A 134 -11.65 22.63 27.18
CA LYS A 134 -11.18 22.00 28.42
C LYS A 134 -12.00 20.76 28.82
N GLU A 135 -13.30 20.79 28.62
CA GLU A 135 -14.21 19.66 28.87
C GLU A 135 -13.88 18.47 27.94
N THR A 136 -13.69 18.74 26.65
CA THR A 136 -13.28 17.73 25.69
C THR A 136 -11.89 17.15 26.01
N GLN A 137 -10.96 17.99 26.49
CA GLN A 137 -9.64 17.52 26.93
C GLN A 137 -9.76 16.64 28.19
N ALA A 138 -10.62 16.99 29.13
CA ALA A 138 -10.85 16.20 30.36
C ALA A 138 -11.45 14.82 30.02
N ALA A 139 -12.48 14.77 29.17
CA ALA A 139 -13.07 13.52 28.70
C ALA A 139 -12.02 12.65 27.95
N TYR A 140 -11.21 13.30 27.10
CA TYR A 140 -10.14 12.60 26.38
C TYR A 140 -9.06 12.06 27.34
N ALA A 141 -8.67 12.83 28.33
CA ALA A 141 -7.69 12.41 29.33
C ALA A 141 -8.20 11.22 30.15
N ALA A 142 -9.49 11.20 30.52
CA ALA A 142 -10.10 10.08 31.22
C ALA A 142 -10.04 8.77 30.39
N LEU A 143 -10.31 8.86 29.07
CA LEU A 143 -10.26 7.73 28.15
C LEU A 143 -8.82 7.28 27.84
N THR A 144 -7.85 8.19 27.90
CA THR A 144 -6.47 7.92 27.50
C THR A 144 -5.50 7.73 28.66
N GLY A 145 -5.94 7.94 29.91
CA GLY A 145 -5.11 7.82 31.12
C GLY A 145 -4.24 6.56 31.20
N PRO A 146 -4.72 5.36 30.79
CA PRO A 146 -3.92 4.13 30.79
C PRO A 146 -2.79 4.11 29.74
N TYR A 147 -2.78 5.02 28.78
CA TYR A 147 -1.86 4.96 27.63
C TYR A 147 -0.65 5.87 27.81
N ARG A 148 0.52 5.33 27.59
CA ARG A 148 1.80 6.02 27.77
C ARG A 148 2.04 7.17 26.77
N ARG A 149 1.49 7.08 25.57
CA ARG A 149 1.67 8.06 24.47
C ARG A 149 0.40 8.15 23.61
N PRO A 150 -0.67 8.72 24.13
CA PRO A 150 -1.88 8.91 23.36
C PRO A 150 -1.66 9.91 22.20
N PRO A 151 -2.49 9.88 21.14
CA PRO A 151 -2.48 10.88 20.09
C PRO A 151 -2.69 12.29 20.65
N LYS A 152 -2.20 13.32 19.97
CA LYS A 152 -2.59 14.69 20.31
C LYS A 152 -4.04 14.92 19.92
N LEU A 153 -4.79 15.64 20.76
CA LEU A 153 -6.15 16.06 20.47
C LEU A 153 -6.15 17.53 20.05
N VAL A 154 -6.76 17.83 18.92
CA VAL A 154 -6.94 19.20 18.43
C VAL A 154 -8.35 19.38 17.84
N CYS A 155 -8.81 20.61 17.79
CA CYS A 155 -10.05 21.02 17.15
C CYS A 155 -9.70 21.87 15.93
N SER A 156 -10.32 21.61 14.77
CA SER A 156 -10.12 22.40 13.57
C SER A 156 -11.47 22.80 12.97
N PRO A 157 -11.67 24.08 12.60
CA PRO A 157 -12.87 24.52 11.93
C PRO A 157 -12.97 23.99 10.49
N ASP A 158 -11.84 23.56 9.93
CA ASP A 158 -11.78 23.01 8.56
C ASP A 158 -12.03 21.47 8.54
N ALA A 159 -12.15 20.85 9.71
CA ALA A 159 -12.53 19.45 9.84
C ALA A 159 -14.06 19.32 9.82
N VAL A 160 -14.59 18.58 8.84
CA VAL A 160 -16.04 18.31 8.71
C VAL A 160 -16.44 17.13 9.60
N THR A 161 -15.57 16.15 9.73
CA THR A 161 -15.79 14.94 10.53
C THR A 161 -14.61 14.74 11.46
N PRO A 162 -14.80 14.06 12.61
CA PRO A 162 -13.70 13.57 13.41
C PRO A 162 -12.79 12.69 12.58
N MET A 163 -11.50 12.78 12.80
CA MET A 163 -10.54 11.97 12.06
C MET A 163 -9.23 11.76 12.81
N LEU A 164 -8.66 10.60 12.63
CA LEU A 164 -7.31 10.27 13.07
C LEU A 164 -6.34 10.47 11.88
N MET A 165 -5.39 11.39 12.02
CA MET A 165 -4.42 11.71 10.97
C MET A 165 -2.99 11.79 11.51
N GLY A 166 -2.02 11.97 10.63
CA GLY A 166 -0.59 12.10 10.97
C GLY A 166 0.26 10.93 10.48
N LEU A 167 1.42 11.24 9.91
CA LEU A 167 2.28 10.21 9.30
C LEU A 167 3.07 9.42 10.36
N LEU A 168 3.73 10.08 11.30
CA LEU A 168 4.56 9.47 12.34
C LEU A 168 3.97 9.69 13.73
N ARG A 169 3.32 10.83 13.93
CA ARG A 169 2.71 11.21 15.20
C ARG A 169 1.20 11.33 14.96
N PRO A 170 0.40 10.38 15.44
CA PRO A 170 -1.03 10.43 15.26
C PRO A 170 -1.63 11.63 16.01
N VAL A 171 -2.62 12.26 15.37
CA VAL A 171 -3.37 13.38 15.92
C VAL A 171 -4.85 13.08 15.68
N VAL A 172 -5.65 13.19 16.74
CA VAL A 172 -7.11 13.16 16.66
C VAL A 172 -7.56 14.60 16.39
N VAL A 173 -8.22 14.80 15.27
CA VAL A 173 -8.78 16.11 14.90
C VAL A 173 -10.29 16.01 15.02
N LEU A 174 -10.87 16.90 15.80
CA LEU A 174 -12.31 17.07 15.92
C LEU A 174 -12.77 18.31 15.15
N PRO A 175 -13.97 18.30 14.58
CA PRO A 175 -14.62 19.55 14.17
C PRO A 175 -14.87 20.42 15.42
N CYS A 176 -14.86 21.74 15.23
CA CYS A 176 -15.16 22.68 16.33
C CYS A 176 -16.68 22.73 16.60
N LEU A 177 -17.26 21.58 16.96
CA LEU A 177 -18.65 21.44 17.36
C LEU A 177 -18.72 21.29 18.89
N SER A 178 -19.75 21.85 19.49
CA SER A 178 -20.05 21.64 20.92
C SER A 178 -20.75 20.29 21.07
N LEU A 179 -19.99 19.23 21.21
CA LEU A 179 -20.49 17.92 21.63
C LEU A 179 -20.18 17.74 23.12
N GLU A 180 -21.16 17.30 23.88
CA GLU A 180 -21.06 17.13 25.32
C GLU A 180 -21.57 15.74 25.76
N GLY A 181 -21.19 15.32 26.95
CA GLY A 181 -21.68 14.09 27.57
C GLY A 181 -21.36 12.83 26.80
N GLU A 182 -22.32 11.90 26.78
CA GLU A 182 -22.17 10.55 26.18
C GLU A 182 -21.82 10.58 24.69
N ALA A 183 -22.34 11.55 23.94
CA ALA A 183 -22.06 11.67 22.51
C ALA A 183 -20.59 11.99 22.24
N LEU A 184 -19.97 12.84 23.05
CA LEU A 184 -18.55 13.16 22.97
C LEU A 184 -17.68 11.94 23.35
N GLU A 185 -18.03 11.24 24.42
CA GLU A 185 -17.30 10.05 24.86
C GLU A 185 -17.36 8.92 23.83
N ALA A 186 -18.54 8.68 23.25
CA ALA A 186 -18.72 7.68 22.19
C ALA A 186 -17.86 8.02 20.96
N LEU A 187 -17.83 9.30 20.56
CA LEU A 187 -17.02 9.77 19.44
C LEU A 187 -15.53 9.59 19.69
N LEU A 188 -15.04 10.03 20.86
CA LEU A 188 -13.65 9.89 21.25
C LEU A 188 -13.22 8.43 21.35
N SER A 189 -14.07 7.58 21.94
CA SER A 189 -13.84 6.13 22.02
C SER A 189 -13.76 5.48 20.63
N HIS A 190 -14.57 5.96 19.69
CA HIS A 190 -14.53 5.50 18.29
C HIS A 190 -13.18 5.83 17.65
N GLU A 191 -12.72 7.07 17.71
CA GLU A 191 -11.43 7.50 17.14
C GLU A 191 -10.23 6.82 17.83
N LEU A 192 -10.29 6.64 19.14
CA LEU A 192 -9.28 5.90 19.89
C LEU A 192 -9.24 4.42 19.52
N THR A 193 -10.36 3.84 19.13
CA THR A 193 -10.40 2.45 18.63
C THR A 193 -9.60 2.32 17.34
N HIS A 194 -9.73 3.25 16.38
CA HIS A 194 -8.91 3.29 15.17
C HIS A 194 -7.41 3.41 15.48
N TRP A 195 -7.06 4.24 16.45
CA TRP A 195 -5.68 4.37 16.90
C TRP A 195 -5.15 3.08 17.54
N ARG A 196 -5.90 2.46 18.44
CA ARG A 196 -5.54 1.19 19.09
C ARG A 196 -5.36 0.06 18.08
N ARG A 197 -6.21 -0.02 17.08
CA ARG A 197 -6.14 -1.00 15.99
C ARG A 197 -5.01 -0.73 15.01
N ARG A 198 -4.35 0.41 15.11
CA ARG A 198 -3.29 0.86 14.21
C ARG A 198 -3.76 0.99 12.75
N ASP A 199 -5.01 1.36 12.52
CA ASP A 199 -5.62 1.46 11.19
C ASP A 199 -4.85 2.43 10.27
N LEU A 200 -4.21 3.47 10.83
CA LEU A 200 -3.30 4.36 10.08
C LEU A 200 -2.11 3.63 9.45
N TRP A 201 -1.57 2.60 10.14
CA TRP A 201 -0.46 1.83 9.59
C TRP A 201 -0.91 0.96 8.43
N VAL A 202 -2.07 0.32 8.56
CA VAL A 202 -2.65 -0.51 7.49
C VAL A 202 -2.93 0.35 6.26
N LYS A 203 -3.51 1.55 6.43
CA LYS A 203 -3.74 2.50 5.33
C LYS A 203 -2.44 2.95 4.66
N ARG A 204 -1.36 3.18 5.41
CA ARG A 204 -0.05 3.52 4.83
C ARG A 204 0.54 2.39 4.01
N ILE A 205 0.44 1.16 4.52
CA ILE A 205 0.87 -0.04 3.80
C ILE A 205 0.06 -0.20 2.51
N ALA A 206 -1.24 0.02 2.56
CA ALA A 206 -2.09 -0.02 1.37
C ALA A 206 -1.71 1.06 0.34
N VAL A 207 -1.35 2.26 0.79
CA VAL A 207 -0.81 3.30 -0.09
C VAL A 207 0.51 2.86 -0.70
N ALA A 208 1.44 2.29 0.08
CA ALA A 208 2.70 1.77 -0.45
C ALA A 208 2.47 0.67 -1.49
N VAL A 209 1.55 -0.26 -1.25
CA VAL A 209 1.14 -1.28 -2.23
C VAL A 209 0.60 -0.63 -3.50
N SER A 210 -0.28 0.39 -3.39
CA SER A 210 -0.82 1.10 -4.56
C SER A 210 0.24 1.86 -5.37
N VAL A 211 1.34 2.28 -4.73
CA VAL A 211 2.49 2.91 -5.39
C VAL A 211 3.35 1.86 -6.09
N LEU A 212 3.68 0.75 -5.42
CA LEU A 212 4.51 -0.32 -5.98
C LEU A 212 3.81 -1.03 -7.16
N HIS A 213 2.50 -1.21 -7.06
CA HIS A 213 1.66 -1.83 -8.08
C HIS A 213 0.78 -0.80 -8.79
N TRP A 214 1.34 0.38 -9.08
CA TRP A 214 0.59 1.51 -9.64
C TRP A 214 -0.15 1.18 -10.95
N PHE A 215 0.36 0.24 -11.72
CA PHE A 215 -0.23 -0.25 -12.96
C PHE A 215 -1.40 -1.23 -12.74
N ASN A 216 -1.65 -1.67 -11.50
CA ASN A 216 -2.67 -2.66 -11.17
C ASN A 216 -3.91 -2.00 -10.54
N PRO A 217 -5.08 -2.00 -11.21
CA PRO A 217 -6.30 -1.42 -10.68
C PRO A 217 -6.81 -2.09 -9.39
N ALA A 218 -6.51 -3.39 -9.19
CA ALA A 218 -6.91 -4.08 -7.96
C ALA A 218 -6.18 -3.53 -6.72
N ALA A 219 -4.93 -3.06 -6.86
CA ALA A 219 -4.20 -2.42 -5.78
C ALA A 219 -4.83 -1.07 -5.37
N TRP A 220 -5.39 -0.34 -6.32
CA TRP A 220 -6.13 0.89 -6.07
C TRP A 220 -7.48 0.63 -5.42
N TRP A 221 -8.19 -0.36 -5.90
CA TRP A 221 -9.47 -0.77 -5.34
C TRP A 221 -9.33 -1.27 -3.90
N LEU A 222 -8.28 -2.03 -3.58
CA LEU A 222 -7.96 -2.50 -2.24
C LEU A 222 -7.84 -1.34 -1.23
N LEU A 223 -7.27 -0.20 -1.64
CA LEU A 223 -7.17 0.99 -0.79
C LEU A 223 -8.53 1.53 -0.35
N GLY A 224 -9.56 1.34 -1.15
CA GLY A 224 -10.94 1.74 -0.83
C GLY A 224 -11.69 0.76 0.09
N GLN A 225 -11.15 -0.44 0.30
CA GLN A 225 -11.78 -1.47 1.16
C GLN A 225 -11.29 -1.40 2.63
N LEU A 226 -10.24 -0.64 2.91
CA LEU A 226 -9.56 -0.44 4.20
C LEU A 226 -9.85 0.93 4.79
#